data_12aa76799a11816f7998894e7e0a26a1
#
_entry.id   12aa76799a11816f7998894e7e0a26a1
#
_cell.length_a   1.000
_cell.length_b   1.000
_cell.length_c   1.000
_cell.angle_alpha   90.00
_cell.angle_beta   90.00
_cell.angle_gamma   90.00
#
_symmetry.space_group_name_H-M   'P 1'
#
loop_
_entity.id
_entity.type
_entity.pdbx_description
1 polymer ?
#
loop_
_entity_poly.entity_id
_entity_poly.type
_entity_poly.pdbx_seq_one_letter_code
_entity_poly.pdbx_strand_id
1 'polypeptide(L)'
;MNTLTNKLKEKAKKLNKTIILPETEDERILRATEKIINEGIAKIALVGNEKEIKERAAKIGVSLEGAIFYNPDSCATIDAMSELLKKRREKKGMTFETAKAILMSDPRYFAAMLVHQGRVDGMVAGSSSPTAHVLRAAIHVIGPRQGLKTVSSSFVMITNTPEFGDNGTFVYSDGGVIPDPTAMQLADIAISAAEKARFTAGIKEPKVAFLSFSTKGSADGVSVSKVREAIEILKVRNVDFDFDGELQLDAAIVPEVAAAKAPNSKVAGQANVLIFPDLDSGNIGYKLTQRLAKAKALGPLIQGLARPVHDLSRGCSVEDIVEVVAITAVESEM
;
A
#
# COMPACT_ATOMS: atom_id res chain seq x y z
N MET A 1 -15.68 4.77 -20.69
CA MET A 1 -15.64 3.69 -19.69
C MET A 1 -15.16 4.28 -18.37
N ASN A 2 -15.89 4.04 -17.27
CA ASN A 2 -15.50 4.54 -15.96
C ASN A 2 -14.41 3.61 -15.42
N THR A 3 -13.14 3.98 -15.58
CA THR A 3 -12.00 3.16 -15.14
C THR A 3 -11.99 3.02 -13.62
N LEU A 4 -11.35 1.97 -13.09
CA LEU A 4 -11.18 1.79 -11.63
C LEU A 4 -10.62 3.06 -10.97
N THR A 5 -9.61 3.69 -11.59
CA THR A 5 -9.01 4.94 -11.10
C THR A 5 -10.04 6.07 -10.97
N ASN A 6 -10.94 6.23 -11.97
CA ASN A 6 -11.99 7.24 -11.88
C ASN A 6 -13.00 6.93 -10.77
N LYS A 7 -13.36 5.66 -10.58
CA LYS A 7 -14.22 5.24 -9.47
C LYS A 7 -13.59 5.56 -8.11
N LEU A 8 -12.29 5.34 -7.96
CA LEU A 8 -11.54 5.66 -6.75
C LEU A 8 -11.50 7.18 -6.50
N LYS A 9 -11.24 8.00 -7.52
CA LYS A 9 -11.28 9.46 -7.42
C LYS A 9 -12.67 9.96 -6.98
N GLU A 10 -13.74 9.48 -7.60
CA GLU A 10 -15.11 9.86 -7.25
C GLU A 10 -15.50 9.40 -5.81
N LYS A 11 -15.01 8.24 -5.37
CA LYS A 11 -15.20 7.78 -3.99
C LYS A 11 -14.43 8.67 -3.02
N ALA A 12 -13.17 9.01 -3.32
CA ALA A 12 -12.33 9.88 -2.50
C ALA A 12 -12.95 11.27 -2.31
N LYS A 13 -13.49 11.90 -3.36
CA LYS A 13 -14.20 13.19 -3.28
C LYS A 13 -15.33 13.18 -2.24
N LYS A 14 -16.11 12.10 -2.19
CA LYS A 14 -17.23 11.97 -1.25
C LYS A 14 -16.76 11.83 0.20
N LEU A 15 -15.58 11.30 0.43
CA LEU A 15 -15.02 11.06 1.77
C LEU A 15 -14.41 12.33 2.38
N ASN A 16 -14.01 13.30 1.56
CA ASN A 16 -13.47 14.60 2.00
C ASN A 16 -12.32 14.46 3.02
N LYS A 17 -11.42 13.51 2.81
CA LYS A 17 -10.29 13.19 3.70
C LYS A 17 -9.13 14.16 3.53
N THR A 18 -8.30 14.25 4.57
CA THR A 18 -7.07 15.06 4.56
C THR A 18 -5.86 14.15 4.41
N ILE A 19 -5.12 14.26 3.30
CA ILE A 19 -3.92 13.49 3.04
C ILE A 19 -2.68 14.39 3.13
N ILE A 20 -1.64 13.90 3.82
CA ILE A 20 -0.42 14.67 4.01
C ILE A 20 0.67 14.24 3.02
N LEU A 21 1.31 15.24 2.40
CA LEU A 21 2.44 15.09 1.47
C LEU A 21 3.67 15.77 2.08
N PRO A 22 4.64 15.02 2.62
CA PRO A 22 5.75 15.60 3.37
C PRO A 22 6.90 16.15 2.51
N GLU A 23 7.03 15.71 1.26
CA GLU A 23 8.20 15.98 0.40
C GLU A 23 7.99 17.23 -0.47
N THR A 24 7.78 18.37 0.18
CA THR A 24 7.40 19.65 -0.45
C THR A 24 8.51 20.30 -1.28
N GLU A 25 9.73 19.80 -1.24
CA GLU A 25 10.86 20.17 -2.11
C GLU A 25 10.69 19.67 -3.55
N ASP A 26 9.88 18.64 -3.78
CA ASP A 26 9.61 18.08 -5.10
C ASP A 26 8.49 18.86 -5.81
N GLU A 27 8.78 19.45 -6.96
CA GLU A 27 7.80 20.21 -7.74
C GLU A 27 6.57 19.39 -8.13
N ARG A 28 6.74 18.08 -8.33
CA ARG A 28 5.62 17.18 -8.67
C ARG A 28 4.59 17.11 -7.55
N ILE A 29 5.03 17.16 -6.29
CA ILE A 29 4.15 17.22 -5.11
C ILE A 29 3.34 18.52 -5.13
N LEU A 30 3.96 19.66 -5.42
CA LEU A 30 3.27 20.94 -5.47
C LEU A 30 2.23 20.98 -6.61
N ARG A 31 2.60 20.51 -7.81
CA ARG A 31 1.67 20.37 -8.96
C ARG A 31 0.53 19.41 -8.69
N ALA A 32 0.82 18.27 -8.04
CA ALA A 32 -0.20 17.30 -7.65
C ALA A 32 -1.16 17.90 -6.60
N THR A 33 -0.63 18.67 -5.65
CA THR A 33 -1.43 19.38 -4.64
C THR A 33 -2.48 20.30 -5.27
N GLU A 34 -2.05 21.18 -6.19
CA GLU A 34 -2.97 22.05 -6.93
C GLU A 34 -4.06 21.25 -7.65
N LYS A 35 -3.64 20.22 -8.40
CA LYS A 35 -4.57 19.38 -9.16
C LYS A 35 -5.59 18.67 -8.27
N ILE A 36 -5.15 18.07 -7.14
CA ILE A 36 -6.00 17.35 -6.20
C ILE A 36 -7.04 18.29 -5.57
N ILE A 37 -6.61 19.50 -5.18
CA ILE A 37 -7.50 20.50 -4.59
C ILE A 37 -8.51 20.98 -5.63
N ASN A 38 -8.08 21.34 -6.84
CA ASN A 38 -8.95 21.82 -7.91
C ASN A 38 -9.95 20.74 -8.36
N GLU A 39 -9.57 19.49 -8.37
CA GLU A 39 -10.47 18.36 -8.67
C GLU A 39 -11.35 17.95 -7.47
N GLY A 40 -11.10 18.50 -6.27
CA GLY A 40 -11.83 18.18 -5.03
C GLY A 40 -11.66 16.73 -4.56
N ILE A 41 -10.52 16.08 -4.90
CA ILE A 41 -10.27 14.66 -4.59
C ILE A 41 -10.06 14.46 -3.08
N ALA A 42 -9.26 15.34 -2.46
CA ALA A 42 -8.94 15.31 -1.03
C ALA A 42 -8.50 16.71 -0.58
N LYS A 43 -8.55 16.97 0.73
CA LYS A 43 -7.80 18.07 1.33
C LYS A 43 -6.33 17.67 1.41
N ILE A 44 -5.42 18.60 1.12
CA ILE A 44 -3.98 18.34 1.17
C ILE A 44 -3.34 19.10 2.30
N ALA A 45 -2.56 18.37 3.10
CA ALA A 45 -1.65 18.92 4.09
C ALA A 45 -0.20 18.81 3.58
N LEU A 46 0.59 19.84 3.80
CA LEU A 46 2.00 19.95 3.41
C LEU A 46 2.86 20.14 4.66
N VAL A 47 4.07 19.56 4.66
CA VAL A 47 5.02 19.70 5.78
C VAL A 47 6.07 20.76 5.44
N GLY A 48 6.28 21.70 6.35
CA GLY A 48 7.34 22.71 6.29
C GLY A 48 6.84 24.14 6.48
N ASN A 49 7.72 25.10 6.25
CA ASN A 49 7.42 26.52 6.37
C ASN A 49 6.48 26.97 5.23
N GLU A 50 5.27 27.45 5.58
CA GLU A 50 4.24 27.85 4.63
C GLU A 50 4.73 28.89 3.63
N LYS A 51 5.46 29.92 4.09
CA LYS A 51 5.96 31.00 3.24
C LYS A 51 6.94 30.45 2.18
N GLU A 52 7.90 29.64 2.60
CA GLU A 52 8.89 29.06 1.71
C GLU A 52 8.28 28.11 0.67
N ILE A 53 7.27 27.31 1.09
CA ILE A 53 6.57 26.40 0.19
C ILE A 53 5.76 27.19 -0.85
N LYS A 54 5.04 28.22 -0.42
CA LYS A 54 4.29 29.11 -1.32
C LYS A 54 5.20 29.87 -2.29
N GLU A 55 6.37 30.33 -1.85
CA GLU A 55 7.35 30.96 -2.72
C GLU A 55 7.90 30.00 -3.79
N ARG A 56 8.15 28.73 -3.43
CA ARG A 56 8.53 27.69 -4.40
C ARG A 56 7.42 27.39 -5.39
N ALA A 57 6.20 27.22 -4.95
CA ALA A 57 5.05 27.00 -5.82
C ALA A 57 4.83 28.15 -6.80
N ALA A 58 4.94 29.39 -6.34
CA ALA A 58 4.80 30.57 -7.19
C ALA A 58 5.85 30.62 -8.31
N LYS A 59 7.12 30.22 -8.05
CA LYS A 59 8.18 30.15 -9.06
C LYS A 59 7.87 29.22 -10.21
N ILE A 60 7.06 28.18 -9.97
CA ILE A 60 6.66 27.18 -10.98
C ILE A 60 5.23 27.37 -11.48
N GLY A 61 4.58 28.51 -11.10
CA GLY A 61 3.23 28.85 -11.53
C GLY A 61 2.12 27.99 -10.94
N VAL A 62 2.31 27.47 -9.70
CA VAL A 62 1.38 26.60 -8.98
C VAL A 62 0.70 27.36 -7.86
N SER A 63 -0.64 27.25 -7.74
CA SER A 63 -1.42 27.76 -6.62
C SER A 63 -1.57 26.68 -5.54
N LEU A 64 -1.32 27.05 -4.29
CA LEU A 64 -1.55 26.20 -3.12
C LEU A 64 -2.72 26.72 -2.27
N GLU A 65 -3.66 27.43 -2.89
CA GLU A 65 -4.87 27.90 -2.20
C GLU A 65 -5.70 26.68 -1.72
N GLY A 66 -6.09 26.71 -0.46
CA GLY A 66 -6.80 25.59 0.17
C GLY A 66 -5.89 24.51 0.77
N ALA A 67 -4.57 24.56 0.57
CA ALA A 67 -3.64 23.65 1.23
C ALA A 67 -3.47 23.99 2.72
N ILE A 68 -3.31 22.95 3.56
CA ILE A 68 -3.03 23.04 4.99
C ILE A 68 -1.53 22.91 5.20
N PHE A 69 -0.95 23.68 6.12
CA PHE A 69 0.50 23.63 6.38
C PHE A 69 0.77 23.21 7.82
N TYR A 70 1.69 22.27 7.99
CA TYR A 70 2.21 21.83 9.28
C TYR A 70 3.73 22.02 9.31
N ASN A 71 4.19 22.96 10.16
CA ASN A 71 5.62 23.21 10.32
C ASN A 71 6.10 22.59 11.64
N PRO A 72 7.10 21.67 11.60
CA PRO A 72 7.71 21.11 12.81
C PRO A 72 8.25 22.19 13.75
N ASP A 73 8.87 23.26 13.22
CA ASP A 73 9.52 24.32 14.00
C ASP A 73 8.54 25.14 14.85
N SER A 74 7.28 25.24 14.42
CA SER A 74 6.23 25.95 15.15
C SER A 74 5.18 25.02 15.77
N CYS A 75 5.45 23.71 15.82
CA CYS A 75 4.52 22.74 16.34
C CYS A 75 4.48 22.75 17.87
N ALA A 76 3.42 23.33 18.47
CA ALA A 76 3.25 23.39 19.91
C ALA A 76 3.21 22.03 20.63
N THR A 77 2.96 20.93 19.89
CA THR A 77 2.87 19.57 20.45
C THR A 77 4.10 18.72 20.16
N ILE A 78 5.18 19.29 19.66
CA ILE A 78 6.37 18.55 19.24
C ILE A 78 6.99 17.72 20.39
N ASP A 79 6.99 18.22 21.61
CA ASP A 79 7.52 17.51 22.77
C ASP A 79 6.63 16.31 23.14
N ALA A 80 5.32 16.44 23.09
CA ALA A 80 4.39 15.34 23.31
C ALA A 80 4.52 14.28 22.19
N MET A 81 4.72 14.68 20.95
CA MET A 81 5.01 13.78 19.84
C MET A 81 6.34 13.02 20.04
N SER A 82 7.35 13.71 20.57
CA SER A 82 8.68 13.13 20.86
C SER A 82 8.62 12.08 21.97
N GLU A 83 7.87 12.35 23.04
CA GLU A 83 7.65 11.34 24.10
C GLU A 83 6.87 10.12 23.58
N LEU A 84 5.89 10.33 22.70
CA LEU A 84 5.14 9.24 22.07
C LEU A 84 6.04 8.37 21.20
N LEU A 85 6.87 8.97 20.35
CA LEU A 85 7.81 8.25 19.49
C LEU A 85 8.87 7.50 20.33
N LYS A 86 9.42 8.13 21.36
CA LYS A 86 10.32 7.50 22.33
C LYS A 86 9.65 6.26 22.94
N LYS A 87 8.46 6.39 23.52
CA LYS A 87 7.73 5.28 24.15
C LYS A 87 7.53 4.11 23.18
N ARG A 88 7.17 4.38 21.92
CA ARG A 88 6.98 3.33 20.90
C ARG A 88 8.28 2.59 20.55
N ARG A 89 9.41 3.27 20.69
CA ARG A 89 10.75 2.76 20.28
C ARG A 89 11.72 2.56 21.45
N GLU A 90 11.24 2.64 22.69
CA GLU A 90 12.04 2.53 23.91
C GLU A 90 12.87 1.24 23.94
N LYS A 91 12.26 0.10 23.62
CA LYS A 91 12.94 -1.21 23.52
C LYS A 91 14.06 -1.27 22.47
N LYS A 92 14.15 -0.26 21.59
CA LYS A 92 15.20 -0.10 20.58
C LYS A 92 16.16 1.04 20.91
N GLY A 93 16.16 1.54 22.16
CA GLY A 93 17.07 2.56 22.64
C GLY A 93 16.76 4.00 22.20
N MET A 94 15.53 4.29 21.79
CA MET A 94 15.14 5.66 21.42
C MET A 94 15.08 6.55 22.65
N THR A 95 15.87 7.65 22.67
CA THR A 95 15.77 8.70 23.69
C THR A 95 14.79 9.79 23.26
N PHE A 96 14.43 10.67 24.20
CA PHE A 96 13.59 11.85 23.88
C PHE A 96 14.27 12.78 22.88
N GLU A 97 15.55 13.06 23.10
CA GLU A 97 16.35 13.95 22.27
C GLU A 97 16.46 13.40 20.83
N THR A 98 16.70 12.10 20.70
CA THR A 98 16.75 11.42 19.39
C THR A 98 15.38 11.47 18.70
N ALA A 99 14.29 11.20 19.44
CA ALA A 99 12.94 11.25 18.90
C ALA A 99 12.59 12.67 18.43
N LYS A 100 12.90 13.70 19.21
CA LYS A 100 12.69 15.11 18.88
C LYS A 100 13.51 15.51 17.65
N ALA A 101 14.79 15.17 17.62
CA ALA A 101 15.65 15.46 16.47
C ALA A 101 15.11 14.84 15.17
N ILE A 102 14.64 13.60 15.22
CA ILE A 102 14.05 12.93 14.07
C ILE A 102 12.77 13.64 13.60
N LEU A 103 11.86 13.97 14.52
CA LEU A 103 10.60 14.64 14.16
C LEU A 103 10.82 16.06 13.59
N MET A 104 11.87 16.74 14.04
CA MET A 104 12.24 18.07 13.53
C MET A 104 12.94 18.03 12.18
N SER A 105 13.71 16.98 11.89
CA SER A 105 14.57 16.92 10.70
C SER A 105 14.02 16.04 9.57
N ASP A 106 13.14 15.08 9.87
CA ASP A 106 12.56 14.17 8.86
C ASP A 106 11.06 14.41 8.69
N PRO A 107 10.63 15.07 7.59
CA PRO A 107 9.24 15.40 7.36
C PRO A 107 8.31 14.18 7.28
N ARG A 108 8.85 13.00 6.93
CA ARG A 108 8.07 11.74 6.86
C ARG A 108 7.70 11.25 8.26
N TYR A 109 8.63 11.35 9.22
CA TYR A 109 8.34 11.00 10.62
C TYR A 109 7.33 11.96 11.24
N PHE A 110 7.47 13.25 10.96
CA PHE A 110 6.52 14.25 11.44
C PHE A 110 5.12 14.03 10.84
N ALA A 111 5.04 13.80 9.52
CA ALA A 111 3.78 13.49 8.84
C ALA A 111 3.13 12.20 9.35
N ALA A 112 3.93 11.11 9.51
CA ALA A 112 3.44 9.87 10.07
C ALA A 112 2.90 10.06 11.50
N MET A 113 3.50 10.94 12.30
CA MET A 113 3.00 11.27 13.65
C MET A 113 1.66 11.99 13.61
N LEU A 114 1.45 12.90 12.64
CA LEU A 114 0.15 13.55 12.43
C LEU A 114 -0.93 12.54 12.01
N VAL A 115 -0.58 11.57 11.16
CA VAL A 115 -1.47 10.45 10.81
C VAL A 115 -1.79 9.60 12.04
N HIS A 116 -0.78 9.24 12.82
CA HIS A 116 -0.96 8.44 14.04
C HIS A 116 -1.89 9.11 15.06
N GLN A 117 -1.81 10.44 15.19
CA GLN A 117 -2.67 11.23 16.07
C GLN A 117 -4.07 11.49 15.49
N GLY A 118 -4.37 11.08 14.25
CA GLY A 118 -5.64 11.33 13.59
C GLY A 118 -5.86 12.79 13.19
N ARG A 119 -4.78 13.61 13.12
CA ARG A 119 -4.86 15.00 12.64
C ARG A 119 -4.99 15.09 11.13
N VAL A 120 -4.54 14.07 10.44
CA VAL A 120 -4.73 13.81 9.01
C VAL A 120 -5.06 12.33 8.81
N ASP A 121 -5.71 11.98 7.70
CA ASP A 121 -6.26 10.64 7.50
C ASP A 121 -5.26 9.65 6.90
N GLY A 122 -4.23 10.12 6.21
CA GLY A 122 -3.20 9.28 5.61
C GLY A 122 -2.03 10.08 5.07
N MET A 123 -0.97 9.36 4.66
CA MET A 123 0.27 9.96 4.12
C MET A 123 0.64 9.33 2.79
N VAL A 124 1.12 10.15 1.85
CA VAL A 124 1.76 9.71 0.61
C VAL A 124 3.14 10.35 0.53
N ALA A 125 4.20 9.55 0.39
CA ALA A 125 5.60 10.00 0.33
C ALA A 125 6.40 9.09 -0.62
N GLY A 126 7.69 9.38 -0.87
CA GLY A 126 8.58 8.55 -1.69
C GLY A 126 8.93 9.15 -3.06
N SER A 127 8.39 10.32 -3.38
CA SER A 127 8.71 11.00 -4.66
C SER A 127 10.19 11.41 -4.75
N SER A 128 10.77 11.82 -3.61
CA SER A 128 12.18 12.20 -3.48
C SER A 128 13.01 11.26 -2.59
N SER A 129 12.37 10.34 -1.88
CA SER A 129 12.99 9.46 -0.90
C SER A 129 13.03 7.99 -1.32
N PRO A 130 14.01 7.20 -0.86
CA PRO A 130 13.97 5.76 -0.97
C PRO A 130 12.78 5.15 -0.20
N THR A 131 12.13 4.13 -0.77
CA THR A 131 11.05 3.33 -0.14
C THR A 131 11.35 2.93 1.32
N ALA A 132 12.59 2.54 1.60
CA ALA A 132 13.01 2.15 2.95
C ALA A 132 12.86 3.27 3.99
N HIS A 133 12.94 4.54 3.60
CA HIS A 133 12.76 5.67 4.51
C HIS A 133 11.28 5.89 4.82
N VAL A 134 10.41 5.80 3.81
CA VAL A 134 8.95 5.90 4.00
C VAL A 134 8.44 4.76 4.87
N LEU A 135 8.84 3.51 4.57
CA LEU A 135 8.47 2.34 5.36
C LEU A 135 8.96 2.43 6.80
N ARG A 136 10.18 2.91 7.01
CA ARG A 136 10.75 3.07 8.36
C ARG A 136 9.93 4.06 9.18
N ALA A 137 9.60 5.21 8.64
CA ALA A 137 8.75 6.20 9.32
C ALA A 137 7.36 5.61 9.64
N ALA A 138 6.72 4.96 8.67
CA ALA A 138 5.43 4.32 8.84
C ALA A 138 5.44 3.23 9.92
N ILE A 139 6.41 2.31 9.89
CA ILE A 139 6.50 1.20 10.86
C ILE A 139 6.86 1.72 12.27
N HIS A 140 7.76 2.70 12.37
CA HIS A 140 8.19 3.23 13.67
C HIS A 140 7.09 4.04 14.37
N VAL A 141 6.32 4.80 13.61
CA VAL A 141 5.32 5.74 14.13
C VAL A 141 3.92 5.13 14.16
N ILE A 142 3.47 4.52 13.08
CA ILE A 142 2.11 3.97 12.93
C ILE A 142 2.08 2.51 13.40
N GLY A 143 2.97 1.70 12.82
CA GLY A 143 3.07 0.27 13.12
C GLY A 143 1.99 -0.58 12.44
N PRO A 144 2.10 -1.91 12.57
CA PRO A 144 1.12 -2.82 12.04
C PRO A 144 -0.25 -2.65 12.71
N ARG A 145 -1.30 -2.99 11.96
CA ARG A 145 -2.67 -3.03 12.48
C ARG A 145 -2.83 -4.14 13.51
N GLN A 146 -3.76 -3.95 14.43
CA GLN A 146 -4.10 -4.96 15.44
C GLN A 146 -4.46 -6.30 14.78
N GLY A 147 -3.88 -7.39 15.29
CA GLY A 147 -4.04 -8.74 14.74
C GLY A 147 -3.02 -9.10 13.64
N LEU A 148 -2.28 -8.14 13.09
CA LEU A 148 -1.20 -8.35 12.13
C LEU A 148 0.15 -8.00 12.74
N LYS A 149 1.22 -8.65 12.24
CA LYS A 149 2.62 -8.34 12.61
C LYS A 149 3.44 -7.90 11.39
N THR A 150 2.85 -7.99 10.21
CA THR A 150 3.53 -7.84 8.93
C THR A 150 3.04 -6.61 8.20
N VAL A 151 3.97 -5.80 7.73
CA VAL A 151 3.74 -4.73 6.76
C VAL A 151 4.35 -5.17 5.44
N SER A 152 3.56 -5.14 4.38
CA SER A 152 3.94 -5.59 3.04
C SER A 152 3.42 -4.63 1.98
N SER A 153 3.47 -5.02 0.72
CA SER A 153 2.90 -4.24 -0.37
C SER A 153 1.99 -5.06 -1.27
N SER A 154 1.17 -4.36 -2.03
CA SER A 154 0.39 -4.95 -3.11
C SER A 154 0.40 -4.07 -4.35
N PHE A 155 0.10 -4.68 -5.49
CA PHE A 155 -0.19 -4.00 -6.75
C PHE A 155 -1.58 -4.39 -7.20
N VAL A 156 -2.43 -3.40 -7.50
CA VAL A 156 -3.66 -3.65 -8.22
C VAL A 156 -3.33 -3.66 -9.71
N MET A 157 -3.42 -4.84 -10.30
CA MET A 157 -3.13 -5.06 -11.73
C MET A 157 -4.42 -5.04 -12.52
N ILE A 158 -4.49 -4.20 -13.56
CA ILE A 158 -5.63 -4.13 -14.48
C ILE A 158 -5.13 -4.59 -15.84
N THR A 159 -5.53 -5.78 -16.23
CA THR A 159 -5.12 -6.44 -17.47
C THR A 159 -6.15 -6.22 -18.59
N ASN A 160 -5.77 -6.61 -19.81
CA ASN A 160 -6.68 -6.63 -20.96
C ASN A 160 -7.31 -8.02 -21.19
N THR A 161 -7.37 -8.85 -20.15
CA THR A 161 -7.88 -10.24 -20.17
C THR A 161 -9.06 -10.35 -19.21
N PRO A 162 -10.25 -9.86 -19.59
CA PRO A 162 -11.42 -9.80 -18.70
C PRO A 162 -11.95 -11.18 -18.28
N GLU A 163 -11.54 -12.24 -18.97
CA GLU A 163 -11.85 -13.63 -18.65
C GLU A 163 -11.17 -14.15 -17.39
N PHE A 164 -10.11 -13.47 -16.90
CA PHE A 164 -9.38 -13.86 -15.70
C PHE A 164 -9.57 -12.85 -14.57
N GLY A 165 -9.42 -13.31 -13.32
CA GLY A 165 -9.55 -12.48 -12.14
C GLY A 165 -10.97 -11.91 -11.97
N ASP A 166 -11.07 -10.66 -11.51
CA ASP A 166 -12.36 -9.94 -11.49
C ASP A 166 -12.39 -8.97 -12.69
N ASN A 167 -12.90 -9.43 -13.81
CA ASN A 167 -12.94 -8.69 -15.07
C ASN A 167 -11.56 -8.10 -15.45
N GLY A 168 -10.51 -8.90 -15.38
CA GLY A 168 -9.14 -8.50 -15.67
C GLY A 168 -8.43 -7.78 -14.51
N THR A 169 -9.08 -7.63 -13.37
CA THR A 169 -8.50 -6.99 -12.20
C THR A 169 -7.98 -8.03 -11.21
N PHE A 170 -6.76 -7.81 -10.74
CA PHE A 170 -6.08 -8.66 -9.75
C PHE A 170 -5.43 -7.83 -8.65
N VAL A 171 -5.17 -8.46 -7.50
CA VAL A 171 -4.22 -7.98 -6.50
C VAL A 171 -3.04 -8.94 -6.41
N TYR A 172 -1.84 -8.43 -6.67
CA TYR A 172 -0.57 -9.16 -6.54
C TYR A 172 0.13 -8.74 -5.24
N SER A 173 0.59 -9.69 -4.42
CA SER A 173 1.24 -9.42 -3.13
C SER A 173 2.14 -10.57 -2.64
N ASP A 174 3.28 -10.31 -2.03
CA ASP A 174 4.03 -9.07 -1.89
C ASP A 174 4.86 -8.82 -3.17
N GLY A 175 5.04 -7.59 -3.57
CA GLY A 175 5.85 -7.25 -4.74
C GLY A 175 6.93 -6.18 -4.48
N GLY A 176 7.06 -5.69 -3.22
CA GLY A 176 7.95 -4.56 -2.96
C GLY A 176 8.59 -4.45 -1.58
N VAL A 177 8.30 -5.31 -0.61
CA VAL A 177 8.72 -5.08 0.79
C VAL A 177 9.52 -6.22 1.40
N ILE A 178 9.01 -7.46 1.43
CA ILE A 178 9.59 -8.56 2.19
C ILE A 178 10.31 -9.55 1.27
N PRO A 179 11.66 -9.61 1.31
CA PRO A 179 12.41 -10.48 0.39
C PRO A 179 12.03 -11.95 0.49
N ASP A 180 12.03 -12.51 1.70
CA ASP A 180 11.68 -13.90 1.96
C ASP A 180 10.74 -13.99 3.17
N PRO A 181 9.40 -13.93 2.93
CA PRO A 181 8.43 -13.97 4.02
C PRO A 181 8.37 -15.38 4.64
N THR A 182 8.23 -15.42 5.97
CA THR A 182 7.87 -16.66 6.68
C THR A 182 6.43 -17.06 6.40
N ALA A 183 6.03 -18.29 6.74
CA ALA A 183 4.66 -18.76 6.61
C ALA A 183 3.65 -17.85 7.35
N MET A 184 4.00 -17.37 8.55
CA MET A 184 3.20 -16.41 9.32
C MET A 184 3.03 -15.08 8.57
N GLN A 185 4.11 -14.58 7.95
CA GLN A 185 4.07 -13.35 7.17
C GLN A 185 3.26 -13.52 5.89
N LEU A 186 3.36 -14.68 5.21
CA LEU A 186 2.50 -14.98 4.05
C LEU A 186 1.01 -14.96 4.41
N ALA A 187 0.64 -15.50 5.58
CA ALA A 187 -0.73 -15.45 6.08
C ALA A 187 -1.19 -13.99 6.35
N ASP A 188 -0.34 -13.15 6.96
CA ASP A 188 -0.62 -11.71 7.16
C ASP A 188 -0.76 -10.97 5.83
N ILE A 189 0.12 -11.27 4.87
CA ILE A 189 0.10 -10.71 3.51
C ILE A 189 -1.23 -11.02 2.83
N ALA A 190 -1.70 -12.26 2.93
CA ALA A 190 -2.97 -12.70 2.33
C ALA A 190 -4.18 -11.95 2.92
N ILE A 191 -4.23 -11.78 4.24
CA ILE A 191 -5.29 -11.02 4.91
C ILE A 191 -5.30 -9.57 4.41
N SER A 192 -4.14 -8.92 4.39
CA SER A 192 -4.02 -7.55 3.93
C SER A 192 -4.36 -7.39 2.43
N ALA A 193 -3.95 -8.36 1.60
CA ALA A 193 -4.23 -8.35 0.17
C ALA A 193 -5.72 -8.55 -0.15
N ALA A 194 -6.43 -9.40 0.62
CA ALA A 194 -7.87 -9.57 0.49
C ALA A 194 -8.65 -8.28 0.82
N GLU A 195 -8.19 -7.53 1.81
CA GLU A 195 -8.76 -6.20 2.12
C GLU A 195 -8.48 -5.19 1.00
N LYS A 196 -7.25 -5.13 0.49
CA LYS A 196 -6.93 -4.31 -0.70
C LYS A 196 -7.81 -4.64 -1.90
N ALA A 197 -8.09 -5.92 -2.10
CA ALA A 197 -9.01 -6.36 -3.15
C ALA A 197 -10.39 -5.74 -2.99
N ARG A 198 -10.96 -5.74 -1.78
CA ARG A 198 -12.28 -5.15 -1.51
C ARG A 198 -12.30 -3.63 -1.60
N PHE A 199 -11.39 -2.97 -0.89
CA PHE A 199 -11.44 -1.52 -0.70
C PHE A 199 -10.88 -0.74 -1.89
N THR A 200 -9.76 -1.23 -2.47
CA THR A 200 -9.02 -0.54 -3.52
C THR A 200 -9.33 -1.09 -4.91
N ALA A 201 -9.30 -2.40 -5.09
CA ALA A 201 -9.58 -3.01 -6.39
C ALA A 201 -11.09 -3.13 -6.70
N GLY A 202 -11.96 -3.00 -5.69
CA GLY A 202 -13.41 -3.12 -5.85
C GLY A 202 -13.90 -4.55 -6.04
N ILE A 203 -13.06 -5.53 -5.73
CA ILE A 203 -13.36 -6.96 -5.81
C ILE A 203 -14.18 -7.36 -4.58
N LYS A 204 -15.45 -7.69 -4.77
CA LYS A 204 -16.37 -7.99 -3.67
C LYS A 204 -16.05 -9.30 -2.96
N GLU A 205 -15.66 -10.29 -3.73
CA GLU A 205 -15.36 -11.66 -3.28
C GLU A 205 -13.90 -11.99 -3.58
N PRO A 206 -12.96 -11.67 -2.65
CA PRO A 206 -11.57 -12.04 -2.81
C PRO A 206 -11.41 -13.57 -2.84
N LYS A 207 -10.77 -14.07 -3.89
CA LYS A 207 -10.35 -15.46 -4.05
C LYS A 207 -8.84 -15.52 -4.05
N VAL A 208 -8.29 -15.88 -2.89
CA VAL A 208 -6.87 -15.75 -2.59
C VAL A 208 -6.13 -17.06 -2.92
N ALA A 209 -5.25 -17.01 -3.92
CA ALA A 209 -4.39 -18.15 -4.29
C ALA A 209 -2.97 -17.94 -3.76
N PHE A 210 -2.47 -18.90 -2.98
CA PHE A 210 -1.07 -18.98 -2.61
C PHE A 210 -0.29 -19.67 -3.73
N LEU A 211 0.58 -18.90 -4.38
CA LEU A 211 1.31 -19.36 -5.56
C LEU A 211 2.54 -20.21 -5.20
N SER A 212 2.82 -21.17 -6.06
CA SER A 212 3.98 -22.04 -6.02
C SER A 212 4.26 -22.62 -7.41
N PHE A 213 5.42 -23.23 -7.62
CA PHE A 213 5.65 -24.10 -8.77
C PHE A 213 4.99 -25.48 -8.63
N SER A 214 4.39 -25.79 -7.46
CA SER A 214 3.62 -26.99 -7.15
C SER A 214 2.12 -26.71 -7.13
N THR A 215 1.31 -27.70 -7.52
CA THR A 215 -0.16 -27.67 -7.33
C THR A 215 -0.56 -28.94 -6.57
N LYS A 216 -1.12 -28.76 -5.36
CA LYS A 216 -1.75 -29.84 -4.56
C LYS A 216 -0.88 -31.09 -4.43
N GLY A 217 0.40 -30.90 -4.09
CA GLY A 217 1.32 -32.01 -3.85
C GLY A 217 2.05 -32.52 -5.11
N SER A 218 1.98 -31.80 -6.24
CA SER A 218 2.68 -32.22 -7.46
C SER A 218 4.20 -32.15 -7.37
N ALA A 219 4.73 -31.36 -6.41
CA ALA A 219 6.14 -31.25 -6.09
C ALA A 219 6.36 -30.93 -4.60
N ASP A 220 7.62 -31.07 -4.15
CA ASP A 220 8.05 -30.75 -2.80
C ASP A 220 9.25 -29.81 -2.80
N GLY A 221 9.43 -29.09 -1.70
CA GLY A 221 10.54 -28.17 -1.48
C GLY A 221 10.29 -27.23 -0.33
N VAL A 222 11.32 -26.49 0.08
CA VAL A 222 11.26 -25.57 1.23
C VAL A 222 10.20 -24.49 0.98
N SER A 223 10.17 -23.89 -0.20
CA SER A 223 9.18 -22.87 -0.57
C SER A 223 7.75 -23.42 -0.62
N VAL A 224 7.57 -24.67 -1.08
CA VAL A 224 6.27 -25.36 -1.11
C VAL A 224 5.77 -25.60 0.31
N SER A 225 6.63 -26.13 1.18
CA SER A 225 6.31 -26.39 2.60
C SER A 225 5.92 -25.10 3.33
N LYS A 226 6.64 -23.99 3.08
CA LYS A 226 6.33 -22.65 3.61
C LYS A 226 4.93 -22.20 3.20
N VAL A 227 4.55 -22.38 1.94
CA VAL A 227 3.22 -22.00 1.43
C VAL A 227 2.14 -22.86 2.08
N ARG A 228 2.33 -24.19 2.17
CA ARG A 228 1.38 -25.09 2.86
C ARG A 228 1.18 -24.70 4.33
N GLU A 229 2.27 -24.38 5.05
CA GLU A 229 2.20 -23.91 6.43
C GLU A 229 1.41 -22.59 6.55
N ALA A 230 1.58 -21.63 5.63
CA ALA A 230 0.82 -20.39 5.62
C ALA A 230 -0.70 -20.63 5.48
N ILE A 231 -1.10 -21.60 4.69
CA ILE A 231 -2.51 -22.00 4.52
C ILE A 231 -3.06 -22.58 5.83
N GLU A 232 -2.31 -23.45 6.50
CA GLU A 232 -2.74 -24.01 7.79
C GLU A 232 -2.90 -22.90 8.87
N ILE A 233 -1.99 -21.92 8.89
CA ILE A 233 -2.10 -20.75 9.77
C ILE A 233 -3.39 -19.96 9.47
N LEU A 234 -3.75 -19.76 8.19
CA LEU A 234 -4.96 -19.04 7.80
C LEU A 234 -6.24 -19.78 8.20
N LYS A 235 -6.28 -21.12 8.11
CA LYS A 235 -7.42 -21.94 8.53
C LYS A 235 -7.80 -21.70 9.99
N VAL A 236 -6.81 -21.47 10.87
CA VAL A 236 -7.05 -21.20 12.30
C VAL A 236 -7.46 -19.75 12.57
N ARG A 237 -7.21 -18.81 11.62
CA ARG A 237 -7.51 -17.38 11.81
C ARG A 237 -8.95 -16.98 11.49
N ASN A 238 -9.77 -17.91 11.01
CA ASN A 238 -11.19 -17.70 10.70
C ASN A 238 -11.44 -16.45 9.84
N VAL A 239 -10.77 -16.38 8.67
CA VAL A 239 -10.91 -15.28 7.71
C VAL A 239 -12.23 -15.37 6.94
N ASP A 240 -12.71 -14.23 6.41
CA ASP A 240 -14.00 -14.09 5.73
C ASP A 240 -13.88 -14.08 4.19
N PHE A 241 -12.86 -14.73 3.64
CA PHE A 241 -12.63 -14.88 2.20
C PHE A 241 -12.19 -16.30 1.85
N ASP A 242 -12.44 -16.70 0.62
CA ASP A 242 -11.96 -17.97 0.09
C ASP A 242 -10.45 -17.91 -0.19
N PHE A 243 -9.72 -18.92 0.27
CA PHE A 243 -8.29 -19.06 0.01
C PHE A 243 -7.93 -20.52 -0.26
N ASP A 244 -6.91 -20.73 -1.07
CA ASP A 244 -6.39 -22.05 -1.34
C ASP A 244 -4.92 -22.01 -1.85
N GLY A 245 -4.29 -23.14 -1.90
CA GLY A 245 -2.92 -23.38 -2.35
C GLY A 245 -2.41 -24.75 -1.89
N GLU A 246 -1.18 -25.09 -2.15
CA GLU A 246 -0.33 -24.37 -3.10
C GLU A 246 -0.86 -24.59 -4.52
N LEU A 247 -0.81 -23.54 -5.34
CA LEU A 247 -1.26 -23.59 -6.72
C LEU A 247 -0.20 -23.00 -7.67
N GLN A 248 0.02 -23.64 -8.81
CA GLN A 248 0.68 -22.96 -9.93
C GLN A 248 -0.22 -21.86 -10.47
N LEU A 249 0.39 -20.82 -11.09
CA LEU A 249 -0.36 -19.69 -11.60
C LEU A 249 -1.46 -20.08 -12.60
N ASP A 250 -1.14 -20.99 -13.54
CA ASP A 250 -2.11 -21.50 -14.51
C ASP A 250 -3.30 -22.20 -13.83
N ALA A 251 -3.04 -23.02 -12.82
CA ALA A 251 -4.09 -23.67 -12.04
C ALA A 251 -4.90 -22.66 -11.19
N ALA A 252 -4.30 -21.56 -10.76
CA ALA A 252 -4.99 -20.54 -9.98
C ALA A 252 -5.99 -19.73 -10.80
N ILE A 253 -5.68 -19.44 -12.08
CA ILE A 253 -6.47 -18.47 -12.88
C ILE A 253 -7.19 -19.08 -14.08
N VAL A 254 -6.79 -20.24 -14.59
CA VAL A 254 -7.36 -20.85 -15.80
C VAL A 254 -8.31 -21.98 -15.41
N PRO A 255 -9.62 -21.88 -15.69
CA PRO A 255 -10.63 -22.86 -15.25
C PRO A 255 -10.35 -24.29 -15.73
N GLU A 256 -9.92 -24.49 -16.98
CA GLU A 256 -9.65 -25.80 -17.56
C GLU A 256 -8.46 -26.48 -16.87
N VAL A 257 -7.43 -25.72 -16.53
CA VAL A 257 -6.25 -26.20 -15.80
C VAL A 257 -6.63 -26.56 -14.36
N ALA A 258 -7.44 -25.72 -13.73
CA ALA A 258 -7.95 -25.96 -12.39
C ALA A 258 -8.78 -27.24 -12.30
N ALA A 259 -9.66 -27.49 -13.26
CA ALA A 259 -10.47 -28.69 -13.33
C ALA A 259 -9.61 -29.98 -13.38
N ALA A 260 -8.46 -29.91 -14.04
CA ALA A 260 -7.54 -31.04 -14.14
C ALA A 260 -6.64 -31.20 -12.90
N LYS A 261 -6.10 -30.08 -12.35
CA LYS A 261 -5.06 -30.11 -11.31
C LYS A 261 -5.58 -29.94 -9.88
N ALA A 262 -6.73 -29.24 -9.70
CA ALA A 262 -7.29 -28.91 -8.38
C ALA A 262 -8.83 -28.90 -8.37
N PRO A 263 -9.52 -29.98 -8.78
CA PRO A 263 -10.96 -30.01 -9.04
C PRO A 263 -11.84 -29.69 -7.81
N ASN A 264 -11.31 -29.86 -6.61
CA ASN A 264 -12.02 -29.60 -5.34
C ASN A 264 -11.76 -28.22 -4.76
N SER A 265 -10.99 -27.39 -5.43
CA SER A 265 -10.64 -26.05 -4.95
C SER A 265 -11.78 -25.05 -5.23
N LYS A 266 -12.10 -24.22 -4.23
CA LYS A 266 -13.03 -23.08 -4.38
C LYS A 266 -12.38 -21.85 -5.01
N VAL A 267 -11.06 -21.86 -5.17
CA VAL A 267 -10.26 -20.70 -5.63
C VAL A 267 -9.61 -20.97 -6.99
N ALA A 268 -9.15 -22.20 -7.24
CA ALA A 268 -8.50 -22.54 -8.49
C ALA A 268 -9.38 -22.25 -9.70
N GLY A 269 -8.78 -21.70 -10.76
CA GLY A 269 -9.43 -21.28 -11.99
C GLY A 269 -10.18 -19.95 -11.93
N GLN A 270 -10.23 -19.28 -10.77
CA GLN A 270 -10.98 -18.05 -10.58
C GLN A 270 -10.32 -17.09 -9.56
N ALA A 271 -9.03 -17.31 -9.25
CA ALA A 271 -8.30 -16.47 -8.33
C ALA A 271 -8.20 -15.02 -8.84
N ASN A 272 -8.40 -14.06 -7.94
CA ASN A 272 -8.26 -12.64 -8.21
C ASN A 272 -7.29 -11.94 -7.24
N VAL A 273 -6.79 -12.67 -6.22
CA VAL A 273 -5.72 -12.24 -5.32
C VAL A 273 -4.62 -13.29 -5.37
N LEU A 274 -3.41 -12.88 -5.77
CA LEU A 274 -2.27 -13.76 -5.96
C LEU A 274 -1.19 -13.45 -4.92
N ILE A 275 -0.90 -14.43 -4.05
CA ILE A 275 0.13 -14.33 -3.02
C ILE A 275 1.38 -15.05 -3.51
N PHE A 276 2.44 -14.29 -3.71
CA PHE A 276 3.73 -14.79 -4.18
C PHE A 276 4.56 -15.33 -3.02
N PRO A 277 5.31 -16.43 -3.21
CA PRO A 277 6.06 -17.08 -2.12
C PRO A 277 7.26 -16.25 -1.63
N ASP A 278 7.77 -15.35 -2.45
CA ASP A 278 8.91 -14.48 -2.18
C ASP A 278 8.84 -13.21 -3.03
N LEU A 279 9.73 -12.26 -2.73
CA LEU A 279 9.76 -10.97 -3.40
C LEU A 279 10.23 -11.05 -4.85
N ASP A 280 11.15 -11.96 -5.18
CA ASP A 280 11.65 -12.09 -6.54
C ASP A 280 10.52 -12.49 -7.47
N SER A 281 9.74 -13.52 -7.10
CA SER A 281 8.60 -13.97 -7.88
C SER A 281 7.52 -12.90 -8.02
N GLY A 282 7.19 -12.19 -6.93
CA GLY A 282 6.20 -11.11 -6.95
C GLY A 282 6.65 -9.90 -7.77
N ASN A 283 7.89 -9.43 -7.56
CA ASN A 283 8.46 -8.28 -8.25
C ASN A 283 8.62 -8.53 -9.76
N ILE A 284 9.14 -9.72 -10.12
CA ILE A 284 9.27 -10.13 -11.52
C ILE A 284 7.88 -10.29 -12.13
N GLY A 285 6.96 -10.96 -11.44
CA GLY A 285 5.60 -11.24 -11.91
C GLY A 285 4.82 -9.98 -12.26
N TYR A 286 4.75 -8.98 -11.36
CA TYR A 286 4.01 -7.76 -11.66
C TYR A 286 4.67 -6.96 -12.80
N LYS A 287 6.01 -6.91 -12.87
CA LYS A 287 6.71 -6.20 -13.94
C LYS A 287 6.53 -6.87 -15.31
N LEU A 288 6.56 -8.19 -15.37
CA LEU A 288 6.25 -8.94 -16.59
C LEU A 288 4.84 -8.62 -17.07
N THR A 289 3.85 -8.69 -16.18
CA THR A 289 2.46 -8.36 -16.49
C THR A 289 2.31 -6.91 -16.94
N GLN A 290 2.92 -5.96 -16.22
CA GLN A 290 2.87 -4.54 -16.58
C GLN A 290 3.53 -4.26 -17.93
N ARG A 291 4.74 -4.77 -18.16
CA ARG A 291 5.54 -4.39 -19.34
C ARG A 291 5.17 -5.18 -20.58
N LEU A 292 5.07 -6.51 -20.48
CA LEU A 292 4.82 -7.37 -21.64
C LEU A 292 3.33 -7.45 -21.97
N ALA A 293 2.45 -7.61 -20.96
CA ALA A 293 1.01 -7.64 -21.18
C ALA A 293 0.37 -6.24 -21.21
N LYS A 294 1.16 -5.16 -21.04
CA LYS A 294 0.68 -3.76 -21.04
C LYS A 294 -0.42 -3.49 -20.02
N ALA A 295 -0.42 -4.24 -18.92
CA ALA A 295 -1.36 -4.03 -17.84
C ALA A 295 -1.05 -2.71 -17.09
N LYS A 296 -2.09 -2.04 -16.59
CA LYS A 296 -1.90 -0.95 -15.64
C LYS A 296 -1.61 -1.54 -14.27
N ALA A 297 -0.56 -1.07 -13.62
CA ALA A 297 -0.17 -1.44 -12.26
C ALA A 297 -0.34 -0.22 -11.34
N LEU A 298 -1.23 -0.30 -10.36
CA LEU A 298 -1.37 0.70 -9.30
C LEU A 298 -0.61 0.21 -8.07
N GLY A 299 0.45 0.90 -7.70
CA GLY A 299 1.31 0.52 -6.57
C GLY A 299 2.78 0.91 -6.75
N PRO A 300 3.65 0.57 -5.77
CA PRO A 300 3.35 -0.31 -4.63
C PRO A 300 2.43 0.36 -3.58
N LEU A 301 1.37 -0.31 -3.20
CA LEU A 301 0.47 0.11 -2.13
C LEU A 301 0.89 -0.59 -0.84
N ILE A 302 1.34 0.15 0.17
CA ILE A 302 1.68 -0.42 1.47
C ILE A 302 0.41 -0.93 2.15
N GLN A 303 0.51 -2.08 2.80
CA GLN A 303 -0.62 -2.74 3.47
C GLN A 303 -0.21 -3.31 4.83
N GLY A 304 -1.20 -3.59 5.68
CA GLY A 304 -0.99 -4.12 7.02
C GLY A 304 -0.64 -3.07 8.08
N LEU A 305 -0.60 -1.78 7.74
CA LEU A 305 -0.44 -0.67 8.69
C LEU A 305 -1.77 -0.34 9.40
N ALA A 306 -1.68 0.21 10.62
CA ALA A 306 -2.85 0.65 11.39
C ALA A 306 -3.55 1.90 10.80
N ARG A 307 -2.88 2.65 9.94
CA ARG A 307 -3.37 3.81 9.19
C ARG A 307 -2.72 3.84 7.81
N PRO A 308 -3.37 4.36 6.77
CA PRO A 308 -2.84 4.30 5.41
C PRO A 308 -1.64 5.23 5.23
N VAL A 309 -0.56 4.62 4.76
CA VAL A 309 0.63 5.30 4.26
C VAL A 309 1.05 4.60 2.98
N HIS A 310 1.27 5.37 1.92
CA HIS A 310 1.74 4.81 0.66
C HIS A 310 3.06 5.42 0.21
N ASP A 311 3.83 4.59 -0.47
CA ASP A 311 5.11 4.93 -1.07
C ASP A 311 4.93 5.23 -2.56
N LEU A 312 5.69 6.19 -3.04
CA LEU A 312 5.76 6.56 -4.45
C LEU A 312 7.08 6.05 -5.04
N SER A 313 7.08 5.75 -6.33
CA SER A 313 8.33 5.61 -7.05
C SER A 313 8.99 6.98 -7.23
N ARG A 314 10.31 7.08 -7.11
CA ARG A 314 11.07 8.30 -7.45
C ARG A 314 10.88 8.74 -8.91
N GLY A 315 10.44 7.83 -9.77
CA GLY A 315 10.08 8.12 -11.17
C GLY A 315 8.58 8.37 -11.38
N CYS A 316 7.79 8.59 -10.32
CA CYS A 316 6.36 8.83 -10.44
C CYS A 316 6.06 10.13 -11.19
N SER A 317 4.94 10.14 -11.88
CA SER A 317 4.35 11.33 -12.50
C SER A 317 3.44 12.08 -11.50
N VAL A 318 3.04 13.29 -11.85
CA VAL A 318 2.01 14.04 -11.12
C VAL A 318 0.70 13.25 -11.03
N GLU A 319 0.32 12.55 -12.11
CA GLU A 319 -0.90 11.75 -12.13
C GLU A 319 -0.82 10.54 -11.19
N ASP A 320 0.34 9.89 -11.11
CA ASP A 320 0.56 8.79 -10.14
C ASP A 320 0.37 9.28 -8.71
N ILE A 321 0.85 10.47 -8.36
CA ILE A 321 0.64 11.07 -7.03
C ILE A 321 -0.85 11.29 -6.76
N VAL A 322 -1.58 11.87 -7.72
CA VAL A 322 -3.02 12.10 -7.62
C VAL A 322 -3.78 10.79 -7.42
N GLU A 323 -3.43 9.74 -8.18
CA GLU A 323 -4.04 8.40 -8.06
C GLU A 323 -3.78 7.78 -6.68
N VAL A 324 -2.53 7.84 -6.18
CA VAL A 324 -2.16 7.28 -4.88
C VAL A 324 -2.82 8.06 -3.74
N VAL A 325 -2.95 9.38 -3.84
CA VAL A 325 -3.70 10.19 -2.86
C VAL A 325 -5.18 9.80 -2.82
N ALA A 326 -5.82 9.58 -3.98
CA ALA A 326 -7.20 9.11 -4.04
C ALA A 326 -7.36 7.72 -3.38
N ILE A 327 -6.43 6.81 -3.63
CA ILE A 327 -6.38 5.49 -2.98
C ILE A 327 -6.23 5.63 -1.47
N THR A 328 -5.29 6.46 -1.01
CA THR A 328 -5.04 6.70 0.42
C THR A 328 -6.29 7.23 1.13
N ALA A 329 -7.00 8.16 0.49
CA ALA A 329 -8.26 8.70 1.01
C ALA A 329 -9.35 7.62 1.14
N VAL A 330 -9.46 6.74 0.15
CA VAL A 330 -10.42 5.61 0.19
C VAL A 330 -10.06 4.62 1.29
N GLU A 331 -8.78 4.30 1.46
CA GLU A 331 -8.29 3.34 2.44
C GLU A 331 -8.31 3.87 3.89
N SER A 332 -8.47 5.17 4.10
CA SER A 332 -8.63 5.69 5.46
C SER A 332 -9.95 5.27 6.14
N GLU A 333 -10.85 4.63 5.40
CA GLU A 333 -12.09 4.02 5.90
C GLU A 333 -11.93 2.53 6.29
N MET A 334 -10.75 1.94 6.10
CA MET A 334 -10.45 0.54 6.48
C MET A 334 -10.23 0.41 8.03
#